data_4e70c0a660153e06cd3cd7c511320b02
#
_entry.id   4e70c0a660153e06cd3cd7c511320b02
#
_cell.length_a   1.000
_cell.length_b   1.000
_cell.length_c   1.000
_cell.angle_alpha   90.00
_cell.angle_beta   90.00
_cell.angle_gamma   90.00
#
_symmetry.space_group_name_H-M   'P 1'
#
loop_
_entity.id
_entity.type
_entity.pdbx_description
1 polymer ?
#
loop_
_entity_poly.entity_id
_entity_poly.type
_entity_poly.pdbx_seq_one_letter_code
_entity_poly.pdbx_strand_id
1 'polypeptide(L)'
;MTTQNIALRVQNVSKRFARGEMHDSLRDFIPSLFARLTGRARDSSRARKEFWALQDVSFELNRGEAFGIIGANGAGKSTILKLITGIMQPTAGRIELNGRLSALIEVGAGFHPDLTGRENIYLNGTILGMRRAEIDSKFDAIVEFSGLADFIDTPVKRYSTGMYARLGFSVAAHVDPDILIVDEVLSVGDIVFQNRCLEKMNDIIRSGATVIFVSHNLRAIAELCPRSVLLEHGKVTAAGPSQEVLKAYLEMSSAQGRQSRSKNLLVTRVKVRNSQSETVSFESGEKFWVDVEVECAGDSEPFSVVIYMNDDQQYVIFHTSTEYLGYAPISLRPGERFSCSFEMTLNLGGGTYYLGAVLHRFDVQKDLDRLFPAATIFVNSEPTVRGAVNPFPKVTAFGPPTEIESTKEAIKR
;
A
#
# COMPACT_ATOMS: atom_id res chain seq x y z
N MET A 1 -4.20 -22.91 24.84
CA MET A 1 -4.80 -21.74 24.19
C MET A 1 -5.58 -22.23 23.00
N THR A 2 -6.87 -22.02 23.01
CA THR A 2 -7.89 -22.72 22.22
C THR A 2 -7.81 -22.37 20.72
N THR A 3 -7.74 -23.39 19.89
CA THR A 3 -7.77 -23.39 18.41
C THR A 3 -9.01 -22.72 17.79
N GLN A 4 -9.93 -22.25 18.59
CA GLN A 4 -11.22 -21.70 18.14
C GLN A 4 -11.21 -20.27 17.59
N ASN A 5 -10.11 -19.51 17.75
CA ASN A 5 -10.07 -18.10 17.33
C ASN A 5 -9.23 -17.84 16.06
N ILE A 6 -8.66 -18.87 15.43
CA ILE A 6 -7.82 -18.69 14.24
C ILE A 6 -8.69 -18.76 13.00
N ALA A 7 -8.66 -17.70 12.17
CA ALA A 7 -9.31 -17.62 10.88
C ALA A 7 -8.45 -18.24 9.77
N LEU A 8 -7.14 -17.95 9.78
CA LEU A 8 -6.19 -18.48 8.81
C LEU A 8 -4.90 -18.89 9.51
N ARG A 9 -4.38 -20.05 9.15
CA ARG A 9 -3.07 -20.52 9.57
C ARG A 9 -2.26 -20.98 8.37
N VAL A 10 -1.11 -20.40 8.17
CA VAL A 10 -0.10 -20.76 7.16
C VAL A 10 1.09 -21.37 7.89
N GLN A 11 1.45 -22.63 7.57
CA GLN A 11 2.50 -23.37 8.29
C GLN A 11 3.52 -23.95 7.30
N ASN A 12 4.76 -23.44 7.40
CA ASN A 12 5.94 -23.89 6.65
C ASN A 12 5.67 -24.01 5.13
N VAL A 13 4.88 -23.06 4.61
CA VAL A 13 4.44 -23.08 3.21
C VAL A 13 5.58 -22.72 2.29
N SER A 14 5.84 -23.61 1.33
CA SER A 14 6.82 -23.39 0.28
C SER A 14 6.20 -23.64 -1.09
N LYS A 15 6.61 -22.83 -2.08
CA LYS A 15 6.16 -22.98 -3.47
C LYS A 15 7.33 -22.87 -4.43
N ARG A 16 7.50 -23.89 -5.24
CA ARG A 16 8.52 -23.97 -6.28
C ARG A 16 7.90 -23.95 -7.66
N PHE A 17 8.54 -23.26 -8.59
CA PHE A 17 8.19 -23.25 -10.01
C PHE A 17 9.37 -23.73 -10.85
N ALA A 18 9.08 -24.46 -11.93
CA ALA A 18 10.07 -24.79 -12.94
C ALA A 18 10.12 -23.68 -14.01
N ARG A 19 11.30 -23.14 -14.29
CA ARG A 19 11.45 -22.18 -15.41
C ARG A 19 11.19 -22.88 -16.74
N GLY A 20 10.16 -22.43 -17.45
CA GLY A 20 9.85 -22.90 -18.81
C GLY A 20 8.55 -23.70 -18.97
N GLU A 21 7.75 -23.88 -17.93
CA GLU A 21 6.38 -24.40 -18.06
C GLU A 21 5.37 -23.25 -18.10
N MET A 22 5.13 -22.70 -19.28
CA MET A 22 3.88 -22.00 -19.59
C MET A 22 2.94 -23.06 -20.19
N HIS A 23 2.18 -23.76 -19.35
CA HIS A 23 1.09 -24.64 -19.78
C HIS A 23 -0.24 -24.05 -19.30
N ASP A 24 -0.64 -22.93 -19.90
CA ASP A 24 -1.97 -22.34 -19.65
C ASP A 24 -2.94 -22.57 -20.83
N SER A 25 -2.63 -23.48 -21.78
CA SER A 25 -3.52 -23.72 -22.91
C SER A 25 -3.48 -25.20 -23.34
N LEU A 26 -4.67 -25.79 -23.53
CA LEU A 26 -4.86 -27.09 -24.17
C LEU A 26 -4.20 -27.19 -25.57
N ARG A 27 -3.85 -26.07 -26.19
CA ARG A 27 -3.13 -25.97 -27.46
C ARG A 27 -1.69 -26.53 -27.39
N ASP A 28 -1.05 -26.48 -26.24
CA ASP A 28 0.34 -26.92 -26.06
C ASP A 28 0.44 -28.41 -25.71
N PHE A 29 -0.70 -29.04 -25.34
CA PHE A 29 -0.76 -30.47 -25.00
C PHE A 29 -0.66 -31.37 -26.26
N ILE A 30 -1.20 -30.93 -27.39
CA ILE A 30 -1.27 -31.72 -28.61
C ILE A 30 0.11 -31.95 -29.26
N PRO A 31 1.02 -30.95 -29.38
CA PRO A 31 2.36 -31.15 -29.90
C PRO A 31 3.24 -32.03 -29.03
N SER A 32 3.05 -32.03 -27.71
CA SER A 32 3.87 -32.85 -26.79
C SER A 32 3.55 -34.33 -26.83
N LEU A 33 2.28 -34.70 -27.13
CA LEU A 33 1.86 -36.07 -27.36
C LEU A 33 2.44 -36.61 -28.67
N PHE A 34 2.47 -35.82 -29.75
CA PHE A 34 3.03 -36.20 -31.03
C PHE A 34 4.54 -36.36 -30.98
N ALA A 35 5.27 -35.52 -30.23
CA ALA A 35 6.72 -35.64 -30.06
C ALA A 35 7.14 -36.89 -29.28
N ARG A 36 6.28 -37.40 -28.36
CA ARG A 36 6.51 -38.68 -27.65
C ARG A 36 6.28 -39.87 -28.52
N LEU A 37 5.36 -39.83 -29.48
CA LEU A 37 5.06 -40.94 -30.42
C LEU A 37 6.08 -41.06 -31.54
N THR A 38 6.85 -40.02 -31.88
CA THR A 38 7.81 -40.00 -33.00
C THR A 38 9.25 -40.33 -32.61
N GLY A 39 9.51 -40.71 -31.33
CA GLY A 39 10.84 -41.12 -30.87
C GLY A 39 11.96 -40.09 -30.97
N ARG A 40 11.63 -38.79 -31.25
CA ARG A 40 12.55 -37.68 -31.24
C ARG A 40 12.55 -36.96 -29.88
N ALA A 41 12.65 -37.74 -28.80
CA ALA A 41 12.99 -37.16 -27.50
C ALA A 41 14.43 -36.66 -27.61
N ARG A 42 14.60 -35.37 -27.91
CA ARG A 42 15.87 -34.68 -27.67
C ARG A 42 16.14 -34.78 -26.17
N ASP A 43 17.27 -35.43 -25.85
CA ASP A 43 17.88 -35.42 -24.52
C ASP A 43 18.00 -33.96 -24.04
N SER A 44 17.00 -33.47 -23.36
CA SER A 44 17.03 -32.15 -22.67
C SER A 44 17.39 -32.39 -21.22
N SER A 45 18.60 -32.89 -20.97
CA SER A 45 19.27 -32.80 -19.67
C SER A 45 19.75 -31.37 -19.36
N ARG A 46 19.08 -30.32 -19.88
CA ARG A 46 19.20 -28.97 -19.34
C ARG A 46 18.49 -28.98 -18.00
N ALA A 47 19.28 -29.02 -16.93
CA ALA A 47 18.78 -28.81 -15.58
C ALA A 47 17.75 -27.70 -15.60
N ARG A 48 16.47 -28.04 -15.46
CA ARG A 48 15.37 -27.07 -15.38
C ARG A 48 15.72 -26.17 -14.21
N LYS A 49 16.02 -24.90 -14.47
CA LYS A 49 16.30 -23.92 -13.40
C LYS A 49 15.00 -23.72 -12.65
N GLU A 50 14.85 -24.41 -11.55
CA GLU A 50 13.77 -24.24 -10.60
C GLU A 50 14.04 -22.99 -9.75
N PHE A 51 12.99 -22.29 -9.35
CA PHE A 51 13.10 -21.20 -8.39
C PHE A 51 12.01 -21.32 -7.34
N TRP A 52 12.34 -20.93 -6.14
CA TRP A 52 11.41 -20.87 -5.03
C TRP A 52 10.73 -19.50 -5.03
N ALA A 53 9.43 -19.50 -5.23
CA ALA A 53 8.63 -18.28 -5.08
C ALA A 53 8.28 -18.01 -3.61
N LEU A 54 8.16 -19.09 -2.80
CA LEU A 54 7.98 -19.01 -1.36
C LEU A 54 8.81 -20.11 -0.70
N GLN A 55 9.40 -19.82 0.47
CA GLN A 55 10.21 -20.75 1.25
C GLN A 55 9.87 -20.60 2.73
N ASP A 56 9.32 -21.66 3.30
CA ASP A 56 9.08 -21.80 4.76
C ASP A 56 8.29 -20.61 5.36
N VAL A 57 7.23 -20.19 4.68
CA VAL A 57 6.39 -19.07 5.12
C VAL A 57 5.40 -19.55 6.17
N SER A 58 5.40 -18.89 7.33
CA SER A 58 4.50 -19.21 8.44
C SER A 58 3.95 -17.94 9.08
N PHE A 59 2.63 -17.86 9.25
CA PHE A 59 1.92 -16.82 10.00
C PHE A 59 0.49 -17.25 10.31
N GLU A 60 -0.14 -16.57 11.27
CA GLU A 60 -1.51 -16.85 11.71
C GLU A 60 -2.32 -15.57 11.84
N LEU A 61 -3.60 -15.65 11.50
CA LEU A 61 -4.59 -14.59 11.68
C LEU A 61 -5.69 -15.04 12.62
N ASN A 62 -6.07 -14.16 13.53
CA ASN A 62 -7.24 -14.37 14.37
C ASN A 62 -8.51 -13.89 13.65
N ARG A 63 -9.66 -14.40 14.07
CA ARG A 63 -10.96 -13.91 13.61
C ARG A 63 -11.14 -12.44 14.00
N GLY A 64 -11.69 -11.64 13.08
CA GLY A 64 -11.89 -10.20 13.27
C GLY A 64 -10.61 -9.36 13.22
N GLU A 65 -9.49 -9.93 12.79
CA GLU A 65 -8.21 -9.23 12.67
C GLU A 65 -8.02 -8.68 11.25
N ALA A 66 -7.57 -7.43 11.15
CA ALA A 66 -7.02 -6.89 9.89
C ALA A 66 -5.50 -7.12 9.88
N PHE A 67 -5.00 -7.74 8.81
CA PHE A 67 -3.62 -8.20 8.71
C PHE A 67 -2.97 -7.80 7.38
N GLY A 68 -1.76 -7.25 7.43
CA GLY A 68 -1.02 -6.79 6.27
C GLY A 68 0.01 -7.80 5.76
N ILE A 69 0.09 -7.97 4.44
CA ILE A 69 1.20 -8.67 3.77
C ILE A 69 1.89 -7.64 2.86
N ILE A 70 3.11 -7.26 3.21
CA ILE A 70 3.90 -6.26 2.50
C ILE A 70 5.17 -6.88 1.91
N GLY A 71 5.77 -6.18 0.95
CA GLY A 71 7.01 -6.59 0.31
C GLY A 71 7.14 -5.99 -1.09
N ALA A 72 8.36 -5.98 -1.62
CA ALA A 72 8.66 -5.47 -2.96
C ALA A 72 7.97 -6.31 -4.07
N ASN A 73 7.98 -5.80 -5.31
CA ASN A 73 7.53 -6.57 -6.46
C ASN A 73 8.41 -7.83 -6.61
N GLY A 74 7.76 -8.98 -6.84
CA GLY A 74 8.45 -10.27 -6.89
C GLY A 74 8.77 -10.90 -5.53
N ALA A 75 8.38 -10.31 -4.40
CA ALA A 75 8.60 -10.88 -3.07
C ALA A 75 7.80 -12.16 -2.77
N GLY A 76 6.79 -12.49 -3.58
CA GLY A 76 5.95 -13.68 -3.40
C GLY A 76 4.50 -13.37 -2.96
N LYS A 77 4.11 -12.09 -2.86
CA LYS A 77 2.76 -11.66 -2.42
C LYS A 77 1.63 -12.31 -3.22
N SER A 78 1.63 -12.19 -4.54
CA SER A 78 0.59 -12.79 -5.38
C SER A 78 0.63 -14.33 -5.35
N THR A 79 1.79 -14.92 -5.07
CA THR A 79 1.91 -16.37 -4.91
C THR A 79 1.23 -16.85 -3.63
N ILE A 80 1.50 -16.18 -2.48
CA ILE A 80 0.85 -16.56 -1.22
C ILE A 80 -0.66 -16.36 -1.29
N LEU A 81 -1.16 -15.30 -1.96
CA LEU A 81 -2.58 -15.10 -2.20
C LEU A 81 -3.22 -16.25 -2.97
N LYS A 82 -2.61 -16.67 -4.10
CA LYS A 82 -3.10 -17.79 -4.91
C LYS A 82 -3.09 -19.11 -4.15
N LEU A 83 -2.21 -19.28 -3.18
CA LEU A 83 -2.19 -20.44 -2.30
C LEU A 83 -3.30 -20.37 -1.24
N ILE A 84 -3.51 -19.21 -0.61
CA ILE A 84 -4.57 -19.01 0.41
C ILE A 84 -5.96 -19.17 -0.23
N THR A 85 -6.15 -18.65 -1.46
CA THR A 85 -7.42 -18.78 -2.20
C THR A 85 -7.64 -20.17 -2.80
N GLY A 86 -6.67 -21.09 -2.69
CA GLY A 86 -6.79 -22.44 -3.26
C GLY A 86 -6.66 -22.52 -4.78
N ILE A 87 -6.36 -21.40 -5.47
CA ILE A 87 -6.07 -21.38 -6.93
C ILE A 87 -4.85 -22.24 -7.23
N MET A 88 -3.90 -22.29 -6.28
CA MET A 88 -2.69 -23.11 -6.39
C MET A 88 -2.49 -23.94 -5.14
N GLN A 89 -1.81 -25.09 -5.29
CA GLN A 89 -1.41 -25.92 -4.15
C GLN A 89 0.04 -25.61 -3.74
N PRO A 90 0.37 -25.62 -2.44
CA PRO A 90 1.74 -25.50 -1.97
C PRO A 90 2.59 -26.72 -2.40
N THR A 91 3.90 -26.52 -2.55
CA THR A 91 4.85 -27.62 -2.77
C THR A 91 5.14 -28.35 -1.47
N ALA A 92 5.16 -27.64 -0.35
CA ALA A 92 5.31 -28.16 1.00
C ALA A 92 4.58 -27.24 2.00
N GLY A 93 4.30 -27.76 3.19
CA GLY A 93 3.55 -27.06 4.23
C GLY A 93 2.03 -27.20 4.05
N ARG A 94 1.27 -26.47 4.88
CA ARG A 94 -0.20 -26.50 4.84
C ARG A 94 -0.80 -25.14 5.13
N ILE A 95 -2.00 -24.95 4.60
CA ILE A 95 -2.85 -23.76 4.85
C ILE A 95 -4.18 -24.26 5.41
N GLU A 96 -4.55 -23.77 6.57
CA GLU A 96 -5.83 -24.04 7.21
C GLU A 96 -6.67 -22.76 7.21
N LEU A 97 -7.89 -22.85 6.70
CA LEU A 97 -8.81 -21.72 6.55
C LEU A 97 -10.14 -22.07 7.22
N ASN A 98 -10.59 -21.23 8.15
CA ASN A 98 -11.77 -21.46 8.96
C ASN A 98 -12.83 -20.38 8.68
N GLY A 99 -13.64 -20.59 7.65
CA GLY A 99 -14.72 -19.69 7.23
C GLY A 99 -14.84 -19.54 5.73
N ARG A 100 -15.83 -18.75 5.31
CA ARG A 100 -16.06 -18.40 3.90
C ARG A 100 -15.06 -17.33 3.48
N LEU A 101 -14.22 -17.66 2.52
CA LEU A 101 -13.26 -16.75 1.92
C LEU A 101 -13.86 -16.02 0.73
N SER A 102 -13.70 -14.69 0.68
CA SER A 102 -13.87 -13.89 -0.54
C SER A 102 -12.59 -13.14 -0.85
N ALA A 103 -12.25 -13.02 -2.11
CA ALA A 103 -11.00 -12.40 -2.53
C ALA A 103 -11.25 -11.31 -3.59
N LEU A 104 -10.81 -10.09 -3.29
CA LEU A 104 -10.79 -8.94 -4.19
C LEU A 104 -9.45 -8.90 -4.94
N ILE A 105 -9.09 -9.98 -5.67
CA ILE A 105 -7.79 -10.09 -6.34
C ILE A 105 -7.84 -9.45 -7.74
N GLU A 106 -8.98 -9.56 -8.42
CA GLU A 106 -9.19 -8.96 -9.75
C GLU A 106 -10.59 -8.35 -9.79
N VAL A 107 -10.67 -7.04 -9.56
CA VAL A 107 -11.94 -6.30 -9.58
C VAL A 107 -12.60 -6.38 -10.96
N GLY A 108 -13.84 -6.88 -10.97
CA GLY A 108 -14.56 -7.10 -12.21
C GLY A 108 -14.23 -8.43 -12.91
N ALA A 109 -13.37 -9.27 -12.31
CA ALA A 109 -13.23 -10.65 -12.81
C ALA A 109 -14.60 -11.35 -12.80
N GLY A 110 -14.97 -11.91 -13.95
CA GLY A 110 -16.30 -12.52 -14.14
C GLY A 110 -17.37 -11.59 -14.70
N PHE A 111 -17.08 -10.32 -14.97
CA PHE A 111 -18.01 -9.48 -15.72
C PHE A 111 -18.09 -9.92 -17.17
N HIS A 112 -19.32 -10.01 -17.68
CA HIS A 112 -19.56 -10.28 -19.09
C HIS A 112 -19.73 -8.96 -19.85
N PRO A 113 -18.97 -8.71 -20.91
CA PRO A 113 -18.94 -7.43 -21.58
C PRO A 113 -20.28 -7.01 -22.22
N ASP A 114 -21.08 -7.96 -22.66
CA ASP A 114 -22.35 -7.70 -23.32
C ASP A 114 -23.52 -7.52 -22.35
N LEU A 115 -23.36 -7.88 -21.08
CA LEU A 115 -24.35 -7.67 -20.05
C LEU A 115 -24.28 -6.24 -19.49
N THR A 116 -25.43 -5.74 -19.04
CA THR A 116 -25.57 -4.45 -18.37
C THR A 116 -24.86 -4.45 -17.00
N GLY A 117 -24.64 -3.27 -16.41
CA GLY A 117 -24.14 -3.16 -15.04
C GLY A 117 -25.01 -3.93 -14.05
N ARG A 118 -26.34 -3.82 -14.19
CA ARG A 118 -27.35 -4.54 -13.41
C ARG A 118 -27.14 -6.06 -13.46
N GLU A 119 -27.08 -6.61 -14.66
CA GLU A 119 -26.89 -8.05 -14.86
C GLU A 119 -25.53 -8.53 -14.35
N ASN A 120 -24.49 -7.71 -14.49
CA ASN A 120 -23.17 -8.01 -13.96
C ASN A 120 -23.11 -7.97 -12.42
N ILE A 121 -23.91 -7.14 -11.74
CA ILE A 121 -24.05 -7.19 -10.28
C ILE A 121 -24.55 -8.58 -9.85
N TYR A 122 -25.57 -9.12 -10.51
CA TYR A 122 -26.08 -10.46 -10.20
C TYR A 122 -25.08 -11.56 -10.55
N LEU A 123 -24.45 -11.47 -11.71
CA LEU A 123 -23.46 -12.44 -12.15
C LEU A 123 -22.26 -12.48 -11.19
N ASN A 124 -21.66 -11.34 -10.93
CA ASN A 124 -20.47 -11.25 -10.09
C ASN A 124 -20.78 -11.53 -8.61
N GLY A 125 -21.92 -11.02 -8.10
CA GLY A 125 -22.37 -11.35 -6.75
C GLY A 125 -22.54 -12.86 -6.54
N THR A 126 -23.08 -13.57 -7.55
CA THR A 126 -23.20 -15.03 -7.51
C THR A 126 -21.83 -15.72 -7.54
N ILE A 127 -20.90 -15.26 -8.39
CA ILE A 127 -19.51 -15.77 -8.45
C ILE A 127 -18.80 -15.58 -7.09
N LEU A 128 -19.01 -14.44 -6.44
CA LEU A 128 -18.49 -14.16 -5.10
C LEU A 128 -19.23 -14.89 -3.99
N GLY A 129 -20.26 -15.69 -4.36
CA GLY A 129 -21.01 -16.60 -3.50
C GLY A 129 -22.18 -15.97 -2.76
N MET A 130 -22.68 -14.79 -3.16
CA MET A 130 -23.95 -14.27 -2.65
C MET A 130 -25.13 -15.06 -3.22
N ARG A 131 -26.17 -15.26 -2.40
CA ARG A 131 -27.44 -15.78 -2.86
C ARG A 131 -28.23 -14.66 -3.54
N ARG A 132 -29.14 -15.02 -4.48
CA ARG A 132 -29.95 -14.04 -5.21
C ARG A 132 -30.69 -13.07 -4.27
N ALA A 133 -31.33 -13.60 -3.25
CA ALA A 133 -32.06 -12.78 -2.27
C ALA A 133 -31.12 -11.80 -1.50
N GLU A 134 -29.85 -12.19 -1.29
CA GLU A 134 -28.85 -11.34 -0.69
C GLU A 134 -28.43 -10.21 -1.66
N ILE A 135 -28.28 -10.54 -2.95
CA ILE A 135 -28.00 -9.53 -3.98
C ILE A 135 -29.17 -8.56 -4.11
N ASP A 136 -30.42 -9.07 -4.15
CA ASP A 136 -31.62 -8.24 -4.23
C ASP A 136 -31.70 -7.24 -3.06
N SER A 137 -31.37 -7.68 -1.83
CA SER A 137 -31.41 -6.82 -0.65
C SER A 137 -30.30 -5.75 -0.61
N LYS A 138 -29.18 -5.96 -1.32
CA LYS A 138 -28.00 -5.07 -1.35
C LYS A 138 -27.88 -4.28 -2.65
N PHE A 139 -28.76 -4.54 -3.61
CA PHE A 139 -28.64 -4.01 -4.97
C PHE A 139 -28.56 -2.49 -4.99
N ASP A 140 -29.48 -1.80 -4.33
CA ASP A 140 -29.53 -0.33 -4.32
C ASP A 140 -28.29 0.26 -3.64
N ALA A 141 -27.82 -0.33 -2.54
CA ALA A 141 -26.59 0.08 -1.86
C ALA A 141 -25.34 -0.11 -2.74
N ILE A 142 -25.28 -1.19 -3.53
CA ILE A 142 -24.19 -1.43 -4.49
C ILE A 142 -24.19 -0.35 -5.58
N VAL A 143 -25.36 -0.04 -6.14
CA VAL A 143 -25.52 0.96 -7.19
C VAL A 143 -25.15 2.35 -6.67
N GLU A 144 -25.65 2.73 -5.51
CA GLU A 144 -25.34 4.01 -4.85
C GLU A 144 -23.84 4.15 -4.55
N PHE A 145 -23.24 3.12 -3.97
CA PHE A 145 -21.81 3.11 -3.66
C PHE A 145 -20.97 3.29 -4.92
N SER A 146 -21.33 2.61 -6.02
CA SER A 146 -20.61 2.73 -7.29
C SER A 146 -20.72 4.13 -7.92
N GLY A 147 -21.82 4.86 -7.64
CA GLY A 147 -22.16 6.14 -8.27
C GLY A 147 -22.47 6.00 -9.76
N LEU A 148 -23.00 4.84 -10.19
CA LEU A 148 -23.27 4.51 -11.60
C LEU A 148 -24.76 4.34 -11.90
N ALA A 149 -25.66 4.93 -11.10
CA ALA A 149 -27.11 4.80 -11.25
C ALA A 149 -27.58 5.08 -12.68
N ASP A 150 -27.08 6.16 -13.29
CA ASP A 150 -27.46 6.58 -14.67
C ASP A 150 -26.97 5.62 -15.76
N PHE A 151 -25.98 4.78 -15.46
CA PHE A 151 -25.36 3.85 -16.41
C PHE A 151 -25.66 2.40 -16.12
N ILE A 152 -26.43 2.09 -15.07
CA ILE A 152 -26.59 0.72 -14.56
C ILE A 152 -27.22 -0.24 -15.58
N ASP A 153 -28.07 0.26 -16.49
CA ASP A 153 -28.72 -0.50 -17.55
C ASP A 153 -27.95 -0.42 -18.89
N THR A 154 -26.73 0.10 -18.87
CA THR A 154 -25.82 0.13 -20.03
C THR A 154 -24.89 -1.08 -20.00
N PRO A 155 -24.62 -1.76 -21.15
CA PRO A 155 -23.64 -2.83 -21.23
C PRO A 155 -22.24 -2.38 -20.80
N VAL A 156 -21.56 -3.20 -19.96
CA VAL A 156 -20.28 -2.80 -19.34
C VAL A 156 -19.13 -2.66 -20.33
N LYS A 157 -19.22 -3.19 -21.54
CA LYS A 157 -18.27 -2.90 -22.63
C LYS A 157 -18.21 -1.41 -23.03
N ARG A 158 -19.21 -0.63 -22.64
CA ARG A 158 -19.25 0.84 -22.85
C ARG A 158 -18.73 1.63 -21.64
N TYR A 159 -18.42 0.96 -20.55
CA TYR A 159 -17.87 1.61 -19.36
C TYR A 159 -16.43 2.02 -19.58
N SER A 160 -16.04 3.14 -18.98
CA SER A 160 -14.62 3.46 -18.82
C SER A 160 -13.96 2.44 -17.87
N THR A 161 -12.65 2.32 -17.91
CA THR A 161 -11.89 1.48 -16.99
C THR A 161 -12.21 1.82 -15.52
N GLY A 162 -12.37 3.12 -15.20
CA GLY A 162 -12.76 3.57 -13.88
C GLY A 162 -14.17 3.14 -13.48
N MET A 163 -15.17 3.28 -14.37
CA MET A 163 -16.55 2.81 -14.12
C MET A 163 -16.61 1.30 -13.90
N TYR A 164 -15.89 0.54 -14.74
CA TYR A 164 -15.79 -0.91 -14.65
C TYR A 164 -15.26 -1.36 -13.30
N ALA A 165 -14.15 -0.76 -12.88
CA ALA A 165 -13.51 -1.06 -11.62
C ALA A 165 -14.35 -0.59 -10.40
N ARG A 166 -15.00 0.58 -10.48
CA ARG A 166 -15.93 1.07 -9.44
C ARG A 166 -17.09 0.11 -9.21
N LEU A 167 -17.71 -0.38 -10.30
CA LEU A 167 -18.81 -1.35 -10.16
C LEU A 167 -18.32 -2.66 -9.55
N GLY A 168 -17.21 -3.22 -10.04
CA GLY A 168 -16.65 -4.47 -9.53
C GLY A 168 -16.28 -4.38 -8.05
N PHE A 169 -15.63 -3.30 -7.61
CA PHE A 169 -15.35 -3.07 -6.20
C PHE A 169 -16.63 -2.94 -5.37
N SER A 170 -17.66 -2.23 -5.89
CA SER A 170 -18.92 -2.04 -5.18
C SER A 170 -19.63 -3.36 -4.91
N VAL A 171 -19.67 -4.28 -5.87
CA VAL A 171 -20.22 -5.62 -5.66
C VAL A 171 -19.44 -6.35 -4.59
N ALA A 172 -18.12 -6.37 -4.72
CA ALA A 172 -17.24 -7.15 -3.86
C ALA A 172 -17.20 -6.61 -2.40
N ALA A 173 -17.29 -5.29 -2.22
CA ALA A 173 -17.36 -4.66 -0.89
C ALA A 173 -18.68 -4.85 -0.15
N HIS A 174 -19.69 -5.42 -0.83
CA HIS A 174 -20.99 -5.75 -0.24
C HIS A 174 -21.20 -7.26 -0.03
N VAL A 175 -20.18 -8.08 -0.28
CA VAL A 175 -20.17 -9.48 0.17
C VAL A 175 -19.92 -9.50 1.67
N ASP A 176 -20.56 -10.42 2.42
CA ASP A 176 -20.29 -10.64 3.85
C ASP A 176 -19.48 -11.95 4.03
N PRO A 177 -18.15 -11.92 3.83
CA PRO A 177 -17.31 -13.08 4.05
C PRO A 177 -16.84 -13.16 5.50
N ASP A 178 -16.47 -14.37 5.97
CA ASP A 178 -15.73 -14.53 7.24
C ASP A 178 -14.28 -14.01 7.10
N ILE A 179 -13.70 -14.18 5.89
CA ILE A 179 -12.34 -13.76 5.57
C ILE A 179 -12.37 -13.04 4.21
N LEU A 180 -11.95 -11.79 4.21
CA LEU A 180 -11.81 -10.96 3.00
C LEU A 180 -10.34 -10.77 2.65
N ILE A 181 -9.97 -11.07 1.42
CA ILE A 181 -8.65 -10.72 0.88
C ILE A 181 -8.81 -9.49 -0.02
N VAL A 182 -7.97 -8.48 0.24
CA VAL A 182 -7.93 -7.24 -0.54
C VAL A 182 -6.53 -7.09 -1.14
N ASP A 183 -6.43 -7.16 -2.47
CA ASP A 183 -5.17 -7.00 -3.21
C ASP A 183 -5.21 -5.65 -3.93
N GLU A 184 -4.18 -4.82 -3.81
CA GLU A 184 -3.90 -3.54 -4.53
C GLU A 184 -5.10 -2.71 -5.06
N VAL A 185 -6.31 -3.20 -4.86
CA VAL A 185 -7.58 -2.73 -5.46
C VAL A 185 -8.06 -1.39 -4.86
N LEU A 186 -7.51 -0.98 -3.70
CA LEU A 186 -7.91 0.27 -3.05
C LEU A 186 -7.47 1.53 -3.84
N SER A 187 -6.63 1.37 -4.86
CA SER A 187 -6.16 2.46 -5.73
C SER A 187 -7.07 2.71 -6.94
N VAL A 188 -8.27 2.11 -6.99
CA VAL A 188 -9.20 2.19 -8.12
C VAL A 188 -10.07 3.44 -8.06
N GLY A 189 -10.28 4.06 -9.23
CA GLY A 189 -11.14 5.24 -9.36
C GLY A 189 -10.46 6.55 -8.99
N ASP A 190 -11.26 7.58 -8.78
CA ASP A 190 -10.79 8.89 -8.30
C ASP A 190 -10.59 8.91 -6.78
N ILE A 191 -9.95 9.97 -6.27
CA ILE A 191 -9.63 10.13 -4.84
C ILE A 191 -10.90 10.04 -3.97
N VAL A 192 -12.05 10.53 -4.47
CA VAL A 192 -13.32 10.48 -3.71
C VAL A 192 -13.78 9.05 -3.55
N PHE A 193 -13.69 8.25 -4.61
CA PHE A 193 -14.06 6.84 -4.56
C PHE A 193 -13.07 6.01 -3.71
N GLN A 194 -11.76 6.31 -3.79
CA GLN A 194 -10.75 5.67 -2.95
C GLN A 194 -11.02 5.88 -1.45
N ASN A 195 -11.40 7.11 -1.05
CA ASN A 195 -11.78 7.39 0.34
C ASN A 195 -13.02 6.60 0.76
N ARG A 196 -14.06 6.51 -0.09
CA ARG A 196 -15.22 5.65 0.17
C ARG A 196 -14.83 4.18 0.33
N CYS A 197 -13.88 3.70 -0.46
CA CYS A 197 -13.36 2.33 -0.33
C CYS A 197 -12.69 2.12 1.03
N LEU A 198 -11.87 3.05 1.49
CA LEU A 198 -11.22 2.97 2.81
C LEU A 198 -12.25 3.03 3.95
N GLU A 199 -13.23 3.92 3.89
CA GLU A 199 -14.33 3.98 4.87
C GLU A 199 -15.09 2.65 4.91
N LYS A 200 -15.45 2.09 3.75
CA LYS A 200 -16.15 0.80 3.67
C LYS A 200 -15.30 -0.35 4.23
N MET A 201 -13.99 -0.35 4.00
CA MET A 201 -13.08 -1.35 4.60
C MET A 201 -13.04 -1.22 6.13
N ASN A 202 -12.99 0.00 6.66
CA ASN A 202 -13.09 0.25 8.09
C ASN A 202 -14.40 -0.31 8.68
N ASP A 203 -15.53 -0.11 8.00
CA ASP A 203 -16.83 -0.64 8.46
C ASP A 203 -16.86 -2.18 8.45
N ILE A 204 -16.26 -2.80 7.42
CA ILE A 204 -16.12 -4.27 7.33
C ILE A 204 -15.24 -4.79 8.48
N ILE A 205 -14.12 -4.12 8.79
CA ILE A 205 -13.25 -4.48 9.92
C ILE A 205 -14.01 -4.33 11.25
N ARG A 206 -14.70 -3.20 11.45
CA ARG A 206 -15.49 -2.93 12.67
C ARG A 206 -16.65 -3.90 12.85
N SER A 207 -17.21 -4.45 11.79
CA SER A 207 -18.25 -5.50 11.86
C SER A 207 -17.71 -6.87 12.32
N GLY A 208 -16.38 -7.00 12.50
CA GLY A 208 -15.73 -8.21 12.99
C GLY A 208 -15.29 -9.18 11.88
N ALA A 209 -15.29 -8.75 10.61
CA ALA A 209 -14.72 -9.54 9.51
C ALA A 209 -13.19 -9.62 9.64
N THR A 210 -12.63 -10.77 9.28
CA THR A 210 -11.18 -10.93 9.16
C THR A 210 -10.74 -10.42 7.80
N VAL A 211 -9.75 -9.51 7.75
CA VAL A 211 -9.33 -8.90 6.48
C VAL A 211 -7.83 -9.09 6.27
N ILE A 212 -7.43 -9.56 5.09
CA ILE A 212 -6.04 -9.68 4.68
C ILE A 212 -5.78 -8.63 3.61
N PHE A 213 -4.96 -7.66 3.92
CA PHE A 213 -4.50 -6.67 2.97
C PHE A 213 -3.17 -7.07 2.36
N VAL A 214 -3.13 -7.13 1.02
CA VAL A 214 -1.89 -7.28 0.27
C VAL A 214 -1.72 -6.03 -0.57
N SER A 215 -0.86 -5.14 -0.15
CA SER A 215 -0.75 -3.84 -0.80
C SER A 215 0.68 -3.32 -0.80
N HIS A 216 1.01 -2.55 -1.83
CA HIS A 216 2.16 -1.66 -1.80
C HIS A 216 1.79 -0.28 -1.21
N ASN A 217 0.50 -0.02 -0.95
CA ASN A 217 0.07 1.17 -0.23
C ASN A 217 0.32 0.99 1.27
N LEU A 218 1.52 1.38 1.70
CA LEU A 218 1.98 1.22 3.07
C LEU A 218 1.14 2.04 4.06
N ARG A 219 0.56 3.16 3.60
CA ARG A 219 -0.34 3.97 4.41
C ARG A 219 -1.60 3.20 4.81
N ALA A 220 -2.25 2.55 3.86
CA ALA A 220 -3.43 1.72 4.14
C ALA A 220 -3.10 0.59 5.14
N ILE A 221 -1.92 -0.02 5.02
CA ILE A 221 -1.44 -1.02 5.98
C ILE A 221 -1.23 -0.40 7.37
N ALA A 222 -0.59 0.79 7.45
CA ALA A 222 -0.34 1.47 8.72
C ALA A 222 -1.64 1.85 9.46
N GLU A 223 -2.65 2.25 8.69
CA GLU A 223 -3.95 2.73 9.20
C GLU A 223 -4.90 1.58 9.57
N LEU A 224 -4.96 0.54 8.74
CA LEU A 224 -5.97 -0.51 8.85
C LEU A 224 -5.48 -1.79 9.57
N CYS A 225 -4.18 -2.08 9.53
CA CYS A 225 -3.65 -3.37 9.97
C CYS A 225 -2.85 -3.22 11.28
N PRO A 226 -3.35 -3.74 12.42
CA PRO A 226 -2.56 -3.77 13.66
C PRO A 226 -1.27 -4.60 13.54
N ARG A 227 -1.32 -5.69 12.75
CA ARG A 227 -0.20 -6.60 12.53
C ARG A 227 0.02 -6.84 11.05
N SER A 228 1.28 -7.12 10.69
CA SER A 228 1.65 -7.44 9.32
C SER A 228 2.85 -8.39 9.25
N VAL A 229 3.13 -8.89 8.03
CA VAL A 229 4.35 -9.60 7.69
C VAL A 229 5.03 -8.94 6.50
N LEU A 230 6.36 -8.93 6.53
CA LEU A 230 7.21 -8.53 5.41
C LEU A 230 7.69 -9.79 4.68
N LEU A 231 7.34 -9.87 3.40
CA LEU A 231 7.86 -10.87 2.49
C LEU A 231 9.04 -10.29 1.70
N GLU A 232 10.15 -11.01 1.68
CA GLU A 232 11.32 -10.70 0.88
C GLU A 232 11.89 -11.97 0.28
N HIS A 233 12.07 -11.99 -1.05
CA HIS A 233 12.57 -13.16 -1.79
C HIS A 233 11.89 -14.48 -1.40
N GLY A 234 10.57 -14.43 -1.17
CA GLY A 234 9.75 -15.58 -0.82
C GLY A 234 9.83 -16.04 0.63
N LYS A 235 10.44 -15.27 1.53
CA LYS A 235 10.55 -15.57 2.96
C LYS A 235 9.92 -14.46 3.79
N VAL A 236 9.47 -14.82 5.00
CA VAL A 236 9.08 -13.82 6.01
C VAL A 236 10.35 -13.32 6.70
N THR A 237 10.65 -12.02 6.55
CA THR A 237 11.83 -11.38 7.17
C THR A 237 11.47 -10.57 8.40
N ALA A 238 10.22 -10.10 8.49
CA ALA A 238 9.68 -9.47 9.70
C ALA A 238 8.21 -9.82 9.88
N ALA A 239 7.75 -9.95 11.11
CA ALA A 239 6.36 -10.20 11.46
C ALA A 239 6.06 -9.60 12.84
N GLY A 240 4.91 -8.95 13.00
CA GLY A 240 4.52 -8.34 14.26
C GLY A 240 3.65 -7.10 14.10
N PRO A 241 3.73 -6.13 15.02
CA PRO A 241 3.06 -4.84 14.90
C PRO A 241 3.39 -4.16 13.57
N SER A 242 2.39 -3.67 12.84
CA SER A 242 2.60 -3.10 11.49
C SER A 242 3.59 -1.95 11.47
N GLN A 243 3.64 -1.13 12.53
CA GLN A 243 4.61 -0.04 12.67
C GLN A 243 6.07 -0.53 12.58
N GLU A 244 6.39 -1.64 13.27
CA GLU A 244 7.74 -2.21 13.27
C GLU A 244 8.08 -2.85 11.92
N VAL A 245 7.12 -3.55 11.33
CA VAL A 245 7.29 -4.22 10.02
C VAL A 245 7.44 -3.20 8.89
N LEU A 246 6.65 -2.13 8.92
CA LEU A 246 6.76 -1.02 7.97
C LEU A 246 8.10 -0.30 8.10
N LYS A 247 8.53 -0.04 9.33
CA LYS A 247 9.85 0.54 9.60
C LYS A 247 10.97 -0.31 8.99
N ALA A 248 10.97 -1.62 9.24
CA ALA A 248 11.96 -2.55 8.67
C ALA A 248 11.94 -2.50 7.12
N TYR A 249 10.76 -2.48 6.50
CA TYR A 249 10.62 -2.37 5.04
C TYR A 249 11.18 -1.06 4.49
N LEU A 250 10.92 0.07 5.15
CA LEU A 250 11.37 1.39 4.74
C LEU A 250 12.89 1.55 4.92
N GLU A 251 13.47 1.02 5.99
CA GLU A 251 14.92 0.99 6.21
C GLU A 251 15.64 0.21 5.10
N MET A 252 15.10 -0.94 4.68
CA MET A 252 15.64 -1.72 3.56
C MET A 252 15.56 -0.96 2.23
N SER A 253 14.44 -0.29 1.98
CA SER A 253 14.22 0.50 0.76
C SER A 253 15.14 1.73 0.71
N SER A 254 15.38 2.38 1.84
CA SER A 254 16.28 3.55 1.97
C SER A 254 17.73 3.19 1.70
N ALA A 255 18.17 1.99 2.09
CA ALA A 255 19.53 1.52 1.80
C ALA A 255 19.83 1.43 0.30
N GLN A 256 18.81 1.25 -0.55
CA GLN A 256 18.93 1.22 -2.02
C GLN A 256 18.93 2.61 -2.67
N GLY A 257 18.44 3.64 -1.97
CA GLY A 257 18.28 5.01 -2.48
C GLY A 257 19.49 5.94 -2.27
N ARG A 258 20.61 5.42 -1.79
CA ARG A 258 21.77 6.23 -1.44
C ARG A 258 22.53 6.73 -2.67
N GLN A 259 22.69 8.07 -2.79
CA GLN A 259 23.53 8.73 -3.76
C GLN A 259 24.70 9.42 -3.05
N SER A 260 25.70 8.66 -2.61
CA SER A 260 26.87 9.23 -1.96
C SER A 260 27.87 9.75 -3.00
N ARG A 261 28.26 11.03 -2.87
CA ARG A 261 29.31 11.69 -3.67
C ARG A 261 30.62 11.82 -2.89
N SER A 262 30.58 11.68 -1.57
CA SER A 262 31.76 11.70 -0.70
C SER A 262 32.02 10.30 -0.16
N LYS A 263 33.29 9.90 -0.15
CA LYS A 263 33.72 8.66 0.52
C LYS A 263 33.98 8.86 2.00
N ASN A 264 34.12 10.11 2.43
CA ASN A 264 34.64 10.46 3.75
C ASN A 264 33.57 10.97 4.71
N LEU A 265 32.40 11.44 4.21
CA LEU A 265 31.36 12.03 5.02
C LEU A 265 30.00 11.44 4.60
N LEU A 266 29.29 10.82 5.53
CA LEU A 266 28.08 10.07 5.24
C LEU A 266 26.99 10.36 6.25
N VAL A 267 25.74 10.55 5.77
CA VAL A 267 24.54 10.42 6.60
C VAL A 267 24.36 8.93 6.90
N THR A 268 24.58 8.52 8.13
CA THR A 268 24.48 7.09 8.51
C THR A 268 23.08 6.69 8.87
N ARG A 269 22.31 7.61 9.49
CA ARG A 269 20.97 7.32 9.96
C ARG A 269 20.10 8.57 9.99
N VAL A 270 18.83 8.39 9.64
CA VAL A 270 17.76 9.37 9.87
C VAL A 270 16.62 8.66 10.58
N LYS A 271 16.22 9.20 11.72
CA LYS A 271 15.10 8.69 12.51
C LYS A 271 14.00 9.73 12.60
N VAL A 272 12.77 9.26 12.61
CA VAL A 272 11.61 10.09 12.93
C VAL A 272 10.93 9.58 14.19
N ARG A 273 10.53 10.47 15.07
CA ARG A 273 9.85 10.13 16.32
C ARG A 273 8.85 11.19 16.71
N ASN A 274 7.87 10.80 17.49
CA ASN A 274 7.01 11.70 18.23
C ASN A 274 7.54 11.91 19.66
N SER A 275 6.73 12.49 20.54
CA SER A 275 7.09 12.73 21.95
C SER A 275 7.27 11.43 22.77
N GLN A 276 6.78 10.29 22.29
CA GLN A 276 6.73 9.03 23.02
C GLN A 276 7.74 8.00 22.49
N SER A 277 7.85 7.88 21.16
CA SER A 277 8.65 6.82 20.54
C SER A 277 9.04 7.12 19.10
N GLU A 278 9.96 6.33 18.55
CA GLU A 278 10.22 6.25 17.12
C GLU A 278 9.01 5.62 16.41
N THR A 279 8.40 6.35 15.46
CA THR A 279 7.20 5.93 14.73
C THR A 279 7.26 6.38 13.28
N VAL A 280 6.48 5.74 12.43
CA VAL A 280 6.28 6.14 11.03
C VAL A 280 4.88 6.71 10.78
N SER A 281 3.99 6.65 11.75
CA SER A 281 2.62 7.18 11.66
C SER A 281 2.42 8.33 12.64
N PHE A 282 1.84 9.40 12.16
CA PHE A 282 1.65 10.66 12.89
C PHE A 282 0.26 11.22 12.65
N GLU A 283 -0.24 11.98 13.63
CA GLU A 283 -1.46 12.76 13.46
C GLU A 283 -1.12 14.18 12.96
N SER A 284 -1.98 14.74 12.12
CA SER A 284 -1.84 16.14 11.69
C SER A 284 -1.90 17.07 12.90
N GLY A 285 -0.94 18.01 12.99
CA GLY A 285 -0.79 18.90 14.14
C GLY A 285 0.11 18.37 15.25
N GLU A 286 0.56 17.14 15.14
CA GLU A 286 1.47 16.52 16.13
C GLU A 286 2.88 17.11 16.02
N LYS A 287 3.56 17.24 17.16
CA LYS A 287 5.00 17.54 17.18
C LYS A 287 5.80 16.30 16.83
N PHE A 288 6.79 16.47 15.97
CA PHE A 288 7.70 15.40 15.61
C PHE A 288 9.14 15.87 15.51
N TRP A 289 10.05 14.94 15.59
CA TRP A 289 11.49 15.16 15.51
C TRP A 289 12.10 14.34 14.40
N VAL A 290 13.07 14.97 13.70
CA VAL A 290 13.93 14.30 12.71
C VAL A 290 15.33 14.32 13.24
N ASP A 291 15.84 13.16 13.65
CA ASP A 291 17.19 12.97 14.17
C ASP A 291 18.08 12.49 13.01
N VAL A 292 19.17 13.22 12.75
CA VAL A 292 20.14 12.93 11.67
C VAL A 292 21.48 12.61 12.28
N GLU A 293 22.04 11.45 11.94
CA GLU A 293 23.37 11.00 12.36
C GLU A 293 24.34 11.04 11.15
N VAL A 294 25.53 11.59 11.37
CA VAL A 294 26.57 11.75 10.34
C VAL A 294 27.86 11.14 10.86
N GLU A 295 28.58 10.40 10.03
CA GLU A 295 29.91 9.86 10.32
C GLU A 295 30.93 10.39 9.33
N CYS A 296 32.14 10.64 9.86
CA CYS A 296 33.30 11.09 9.10
C CYS A 296 34.40 10.03 9.10
N ALA A 297 34.69 9.45 7.92
CA ALA A 297 35.72 8.42 7.76
C ALA A 297 37.10 9.00 7.37
N GLY A 298 37.14 10.25 6.89
CA GLY A 298 38.35 10.95 6.45
C GLY A 298 38.23 12.45 6.72
N ASP A 299 39.07 13.27 6.11
CA ASP A 299 38.94 14.72 6.25
C ASP A 299 37.61 15.22 5.69
N SER A 300 36.90 16.03 6.48
CA SER A 300 35.62 16.62 6.06
C SER A 300 35.79 18.07 5.61
N GLU A 301 35.13 18.43 4.53
CA GLU A 301 34.81 19.81 4.21
C GLU A 301 33.74 20.33 5.20
N PRO A 302 33.68 21.64 5.53
CA PRO A 302 32.59 22.20 6.32
C PRO A 302 31.26 21.93 5.64
N PHE A 303 30.21 21.56 6.41
CA PHE A 303 28.88 21.23 5.89
C PHE A 303 27.77 21.71 6.81
N SER A 304 26.59 21.84 6.24
CA SER A 304 25.33 22.03 6.95
C SER A 304 24.42 20.82 6.69
N VAL A 305 23.63 20.44 7.67
CA VAL A 305 22.63 19.38 7.49
C VAL A 305 21.34 20.01 6.96
N VAL A 306 20.91 19.58 5.79
CA VAL A 306 19.64 19.96 5.17
C VAL A 306 18.68 18.80 5.32
N ILE A 307 17.47 19.07 5.77
CA ILE A 307 16.33 18.14 5.68
C ILE A 307 15.27 18.71 4.76
N TYR A 308 14.64 17.85 3.99
CA TYR A 308 13.51 18.22 3.13
C TYR A 308 12.47 17.12 3.11
N MET A 309 11.24 17.49 2.75
CA MET A 309 10.11 16.59 2.70
C MET A 309 9.40 16.72 1.36
N ASN A 310 9.14 15.58 0.73
CA ASN A 310 8.38 15.48 -0.51
C ASN A 310 7.04 14.81 -0.25
N ASP A 311 6.04 15.15 -1.06
CA ASP A 311 4.79 14.42 -1.16
C ASP A 311 4.94 13.12 -2.00
N ASP A 312 3.83 12.43 -2.21
CA ASP A 312 3.76 11.21 -3.04
C ASP A 312 3.99 11.47 -4.54
N GLN A 313 3.81 12.72 -4.98
CA GLN A 313 4.12 13.16 -6.36
C GLN A 313 5.57 13.66 -6.51
N GLN A 314 6.39 13.52 -5.45
CA GLN A 314 7.80 13.95 -5.40
C GLN A 314 8.01 15.47 -5.43
N TYR A 315 6.98 16.29 -5.15
CA TYR A 315 7.15 17.72 -4.95
C TYR A 315 7.73 18.00 -3.56
N VAL A 316 8.73 18.86 -3.52
CA VAL A 316 9.29 19.35 -2.24
C VAL A 316 8.29 20.30 -1.59
N ILE A 317 7.68 19.85 -0.48
CA ILE A 317 6.70 20.64 0.28
C ILE A 317 7.34 21.45 1.41
N PHE A 318 8.55 21.07 1.82
CA PHE A 318 9.27 21.72 2.90
C PHE A 318 10.77 21.40 2.81
N HIS A 319 11.61 22.38 3.14
CA HIS A 319 13.03 22.15 3.41
C HIS A 319 13.54 23.16 4.44
N THR A 320 14.52 22.76 5.23
CA THR A 320 15.29 23.63 6.13
C THR A 320 16.70 23.06 6.30
N SER A 321 17.57 23.82 6.96
CA SER A 321 18.92 23.40 7.28
C SER A 321 19.40 23.96 8.62
N THR A 322 20.45 23.38 9.17
CA THR A 322 21.11 23.92 10.34
C THR A 322 21.55 25.37 10.11
N GLU A 323 22.06 25.70 8.91
CA GLU A 323 22.49 27.05 8.56
C GLU A 323 21.35 28.04 8.45
N TYR A 324 20.21 27.68 7.84
CA TYR A 324 19.00 28.51 7.80
C TYR A 324 18.43 28.80 9.20
N LEU A 325 18.67 27.88 10.14
CA LEU A 325 18.29 28.05 11.54
C LEU A 325 19.34 28.78 12.39
N GLY A 326 20.41 29.32 11.76
CA GLY A 326 21.40 30.18 12.40
C GLY A 326 22.61 29.45 13.01
N TYR A 327 22.79 28.16 12.73
CA TYR A 327 23.95 27.41 13.18
C TYR A 327 25.10 27.52 12.17
N ALA A 328 26.33 27.61 12.67
CA ALA A 328 27.52 27.63 11.83
C ALA A 328 27.75 26.27 11.12
N PRO A 329 28.39 26.26 9.94
CA PRO A 329 28.79 25.02 9.28
C PRO A 329 29.65 24.14 10.19
N ILE A 330 29.44 22.82 10.09
CA ILE A 330 30.04 21.80 10.93
C ILE A 330 31.26 21.24 10.23
N SER A 331 32.37 21.03 10.95
CA SER A 331 33.58 20.33 10.47
C SER A 331 33.89 19.18 11.40
N LEU A 332 34.10 17.99 10.84
CA LEU A 332 34.43 16.77 11.57
C LEU A 332 35.82 16.28 11.22
N ARG A 333 36.52 15.70 12.18
CA ARG A 333 37.77 14.98 12.00
C ARG A 333 37.49 13.51 11.63
N PRO A 334 38.48 12.82 11.04
CA PRO A 334 38.37 11.40 10.78
C PRO A 334 37.99 10.61 12.05
N GLY A 335 36.94 9.78 11.97
CA GLY A 335 36.41 8.98 13.08
C GLY A 335 35.41 9.70 13.99
N GLU A 336 35.15 10.99 13.78
CA GLU A 336 34.14 11.71 14.56
C GLU A 336 32.72 11.47 14.00
N ARG A 337 31.75 11.58 14.92
CA ARG A 337 30.30 11.53 14.63
C ARG A 337 29.64 12.83 15.03
N PHE A 338 28.63 13.19 14.29
CA PHE A 338 27.78 14.34 14.58
C PHE A 338 26.31 13.90 14.54
N SER A 339 25.52 14.46 15.42
CA SER A 339 24.06 14.29 15.39
C SER A 339 23.35 15.61 15.62
N CYS A 340 22.23 15.80 14.93
CA CYS A 340 21.33 16.91 15.18
C CYS A 340 19.87 16.43 15.11
N SER A 341 19.00 17.17 15.80
CA SER A 341 17.57 16.89 15.87
C SER A 341 16.79 18.15 15.48
N PHE A 342 15.87 18.01 14.54
CA PHE A 342 14.95 19.06 14.12
C PHE A 342 13.58 18.81 14.75
N GLU A 343 13.09 19.77 15.57
CA GLU A 343 11.72 19.72 16.10
C GLU A 343 10.79 20.53 15.19
N MET A 344 9.66 19.93 14.83
CA MET A 344 8.68 20.54 13.94
C MET A 344 7.26 20.14 14.34
N THR A 345 6.26 20.89 13.82
CA THR A 345 4.84 20.53 13.92
C THR A 345 4.34 20.10 12.56
N LEU A 346 3.69 18.94 12.48
CA LEU A 346 3.18 18.34 11.24
C LEU A 346 1.84 18.96 10.83
N ASN A 347 1.86 20.19 10.32
CA ASN A 347 0.66 20.84 9.77
C ASN A 347 0.38 20.37 8.33
N LEU A 348 0.26 19.05 8.15
CA LEU A 348 0.09 18.42 6.84
C LEU A 348 -1.28 17.74 6.73
N GLY A 349 -1.78 17.67 5.51
CA GLY A 349 -2.93 16.85 5.16
C GLY A 349 -2.61 15.36 5.29
N GLY A 350 -3.65 14.52 5.31
CA GLY A 350 -3.45 13.07 5.32
C GLY A 350 -2.74 12.60 4.05
N GLY A 351 -1.64 11.86 4.21
CA GLY A 351 -0.82 11.44 3.06
C GLY A 351 0.43 10.67 3.46
N THR A 352 1.16 10.24 2.44
CA THR A 352 2.50 9.69 2.58
C THR A 352 3.51 10.76 2.22
N TYR A 353 4.51 10.95 3.09
CA TYR A 353 5.56 11.94 2.89
C TYR A 353 6.93 11.30 3.03
N TYR A 354 7.85 11.74 2.18
CA TYR A 354 9.21 11.22 2.08
C TYR A 354 10.20 12.27 2.57
N LEU A 355 10.96 11.93 3.60
CA LEU A 355 12.02 12.79 4.13
C LEU A 355 13.34 12.47 3.44
N GLY A 356 14.09 13.51 3.10
CA GLY A 356 15.46 13.43 2.64
C GLY A 356 16.40 14.16 3.57
N ALA A 357 17.66 13.72 3.61
CA ALA A 357 18.75 14.39 4.30
C ALA A 357 19.92 14.62 3.35
N VAL A 358 20.51 15.81 3.40
CA VAL A 358 21.65 16.21 2.57
C VAL A 358 22.70 16.88 3.43
N LEU A 359 23.94 16.53 3.22
CA LEU A 359 25.08 17.29 3.73
C LEU A 359 25.51 18.28 2.64
N HIS A 360 25.25 19.56 2.88
CA HIS A 360 25.37 20.61 1.87
C HIS A 360 26.39 21.68 2.27
N ARG A 361 27.13 22.17 1.29
CA ARG A 361 27.97 23.36 1.40
C ARG A 361 27.34 24.53 0.66
N PHE A 362 26.81 25.50 1.41
CA PHE A 362 26.14 26.66 0.82
C PHE A 362 27.11 27.65 0.14
N ASP A 363 28.35 27.75 0.65
CA ASP A 363 29.38 28.62 0.09
C ASP A 363 29.76 28.28 -1.36
N VAL A 364 29.75 27.01 -1.71
CA VAL A 364 30.07 26.49 -3.06
C VAL A 364 28.92 25.75 -3.73
N GLN A 365 27.73 25.76 -3.15
CA GLN A 365 26.50 25.10 -3.67
C GLN A 365 26.74 23.63 -4.03
N LYS A 366 27.34 22.87 -3.10
CA LYS A 366 27.77 21.48 -3.34
C LYS A 366 27.16 20.54 -2.34
N ASP A 367 26.49 19.47 -2.84
CA ASP A 367 26.10 18.33 -2.01
C ASP A 367 27.30 17.40 -1.80
N LEU A 368 27.58 17.09 -0.54
CA LEU A 368 28.63 16.14 -0.14
C LEU A 368 28.06 14.71 -0.04
N ASP A 369 26.89 14.55 0.59
CA ASP A 369 26.17 13.30 0.66
C ASP A 369 24.67 13.57 0.63
N ARG A 370 23.89 12.64 0.05
CA ARG A 370 22.44 12.69 -0.04
C ARG A 370 21.82 11.33 0.22
N LEU A 371 20.87 11.29 1.13
CA LEU A 371 20.05 10.12 1.41
C LEU A 371 18.59 10.45 1.13
N PHE A 372 17.97 9.75 0.15
CA PHE A 372 16.56 9.91 -0.20
C PHE A 372 15.95 8.63 -0.78
N PRO A 373 14.78 8.17 -0.30
CA PRO A 373 14.19 8.62 0.94
C PRO A 373 15.04 8.21 2.13
N ALA A 374 15.23 9.12 3.09
CA ALA A 374 15.93 8.85 4.34
C ALA A 374 14.97 8.29 5.40
N ALA A 375 13.72 8.76 5.38
CA ALA A 375 12.60 8.22 6.14
C ALA A 375 11.30 8.43 5.37
N THR A 376 10.29 7.64 5.67
CA THR A 376 8.92 7.79 5.15
C THR A 376 7.98 7.90 6.33
N ILE A 377 7.06 8.86 6.28
CA ILE A 377 6.04 9.06 7.30
C ILE A 377 4.64 9.03 6.70
N PHE A 378 3.71 8.53 7.47
CA PHE A 378 2.28 8.50 7.17
C PHE A 378 1.58 9.48 8.08
N VAL A 379 0.91 10.47 7.51
CA VAL A 379 0.17 11.47 8.27
C VAL A 379 -1.31 11.17 8.16
N ASN A 380 -1.97 11.04 9.31
CA ASN A 380 -3.41 10.95 9.42
C ASN A 380 -3.97 12.35 9.64
N SER A 381 -5.07 12.67 8.99
CA SER A 381 -5.79 13.92 9.21
C SER A 381 -7.29 13.67 9.13
N GLU A 382 -8.07 14.54 9.78
CA GLU A 382 -9.51 14.49 9.63
C GLU A 382 -9.93 14.64 8.15
N PRO A 383 -10.99 13.96 7.70
CA PRO A 383 -11.46 14.00 6.31
C PRO A 383 -11.87 15.39 5.82
N THR A 384 -12.04 16.32 6.73
CA THR A 384 -12.45 17.72 6.46
C THR A 384 -11.35 18.55 5.81
N VAL A 385 -10.09 18.10 5.85
CA VAL A 385 -8.95 18.83 5.28
C VAL A 385 -8.41 18.06 4.07
N ARG A 386 -8.42 18.69 2.91
CA ARG A 386 -7.86 18.15 1.65
C ARG A 386 -6.69 19.02 1.21
N GLY A 387 -5.60 18.38 0.79
CA GLY A 387 -4.38 19.06 0.35
C GLY A 387 -3.18 18.74 1.24
N ALA A 388 -1.98 19.17 0.79
CA ALA A 388 -0.71 18.85 1.46
C ALA A 388 -0.51 19.59 2.77
N VAL A 389 -1.22 20.69 3.02
CA VAL A 389 -1.09 21.51 4.25
C VAL A 389 -2.42 21.54 4.98
N ASN A 390 -2.39 21.33 6.30
CA ASN A 390 -3.54 21.48 7.18
C ASN A 390 -3.42 22.78 7.98
N PRO A 391 -4.16 23.86 7.61
CA PRO A 391 -4.18 25.11 8.35
C PRO A 391 -5.09 25.08 9.57
N PHE A 392 -5.69 23.94 9.94
CA PHE A 392 -6.69 23.78 10.99
C PHE A 392 -7.88 24.75 10.86
N PRO A 393 -8.62 24.72 9.71
CA PRO A 393 -9.67 25.68 9.44
C PRO A 393 -10.82 25.55 10.44
N LYS A 394 -11.40 26.71 10.84
CA LYS A 394 -12.60 26.78 11.66
C LYS A 394 -13.60 27.69 10.99
N VAL A 395 -14.86 27.26 10.89
CA VAL A 395 -15.96 28.13 10.49
C VAL A 395 -16.39 28.95 11.74
N THR A 396 -16.15 30.25 11.73
CA THR A 396 -16.47 31.15 12.86
C THR A 396 -17.84 31.78 12.74
N ALA A 397 -18.46 31.77 11.56
CA ALA A 397 -19.81 32.21 11.33
C ALA A 397 -20.50 31.32 10.29
N PHE A 398 -21.67 30.78 10.62
CA PHE A 398 -22.51 29.98 9.73
C PHE A 398 -23.95 30.48 9.90
N GLY A 399 -24.47 31.19 8.88
CA GLY A 399 -25.84 31.70 8.85
C GLY A 399 -26.74 30.91 7.91
N PRO A 400 -28.06 30.96 8.06
CA PRO A 400 -28.98 30.39 7.10
C PRO A 400 -28.78 31.04 5.71
N PRO A 401 -29.10 30.33 4.60
CA PRO A 401 -29.04 30.90 3.26
C PRO A 401 -29.96 32.14 3.18
N THR A 402 -29.42 33.28 2.80
CA THR A 402 -30.20 34.46 2.44
C THR A 402 -30.57 34.35 0.97
N GLU A 403 -31.86 34.58 0.64
CA GLU A 403 -32.29 34.71 -0.75
C GLU A 403 -31.52 35.86 -1.41
N ILE A 404 -30.88 35.56 -2.52
CA ILE A 404 -30.27 36.55 -3.40
C ILE A 404 -31.45 37.30 -4.04
N GLU A 405 -31.77 38.52 -3.60
CA GLU A 405 -32.65 39.43 -4.33
C GLU A 405 -32.15 39.52 -5.78
N SER A 406 -32.96 38.96 -6.69
CA SER A 406 -32.69 39.01 -8.11
C SER A 406 -32.70 40.46 -8.57
N THR A 407 -31.53 41.08 -8.72
CA THR A 407 -31.35 42.36 -9.39
C THR A 407 -31.70 42.22 -10.86
N LYS A 408 -33.00 42.14 -11.18
CA LYS A 408 -33.57 42.16 -12.53
C LYS A 408 -33.83 43.59 -13.00
N GLU A 409 -33.13 44.59 -12.52
CA GLU A 409 -33.36 45.98 -12.91
C GLU A 409 -32.13 46.79 -13.36
N ALA A 410 -31.08 46.16 -13.90
CA ALA A 410 -29.91 46.90 -14.38
C ALA A 410 -29.53 46.64 -15.85
N ILE A 411 -30.45 46.15 -16.67
CA ILE A 411 -30.22 46.08 -18.16
C ILE A 411 -31.42 46.72 -18.87
N LYS A 412 -31.68 48.02 -18.60
CA LYS A 412 -32.41 48.91 -19.48
C LYS A 412 -31.94 50.34 -19.17
N ARG A 413 -30.78 50.67 -19.75
CA ARG A 413 -30.42 52.04 -20.19
C ARG A 413 -29.27 51.97 -21.17
#